data_05ba49543f3419d5b35068d8048987d8
#
_entry.id   05ba49543f3419d5b35068d8048987d8
#
_cell.length_a   1.000
_cell.length_b   1.000
_cell.length_c   1.000
_cell.angle_alpha   90.00
_cell.angle_beta   90.00
_cell.angle_gamma   90.00
#
_symmetry.space_group_name_H-M   'P 1'
#
loop_
_entity.id
_entity.type
_entity.pdbx_description
1 polymer ?
#
loop_
_entity_poly.entity_id
_entity_poly.type
_entity_poly.pdbx_seq_one_letter_code
_entity_poly.pdbx_strand_id
1 'polypeptide(L)'
;MYKRQIENRLLTRASNVNVDILQVRDDDIPSLVSNKVADLGIVGKNLLDEQLAGDKSLSVKEIINLGFSKCKLCFAKPKDSTTESLNNKIIASSYPNLVNQYLKQNKIKADVIKINGSVELTPYIGIADYICDLVSSGATLEANNLVATETLMKSEAVLISCNDVDDTNFFDLVNRFKGVINAKDSKYV
;
A
#
# COMPACT_ATOMS: atom_id res chain seq x y z
N MET A 1 -34.73 -11.97 -8.66
CA MET A 1 -33.85 -12.13 -7.50
C MET A 1 -32.66 -13.01 -7.92
N TYR A 2 -31.57 -12.40 -8.45
CA TYR A 2 -30.40 -13.12 -8.90
C TYR A 2 -29.54 -13.50 -7.70
N LYS A 3 -29.53 -14.77 -7.32
CA LYS A 3 -28.52 -15.32 -6.40
C LYS A 3 -27.19 -15.27 -7.15
N ARG A 4 -26.31 -14.33 -6.81
CA ARG A 4 -24.89 -14.43 -7.10
C ARG A 4 -24.37 -15.65 -6.34
N GLN A 5 -24.18 -16.77 -7.02
CA GLN A 5 -23.25 -17.78 -6.55
C GLN A 5 -21.87 -17.15 -6.65
N ILE A 6 -21.32 -16.76 -5.49
CA ILE A 6 -19.90 -16.41 -5.37
C ILE A 6 -19.19 -17.77 -5.42
N GLU A 7 -18.90 -18.24 -6.63
CA GLU A 7 -17.87 -19.26 -6.78
C GLU A 7 -16.56 -18.62 -6.37
N ASN A 8 -15.86 -19.22 -5.42
CA ASN A 8 -14.49 -18.84 -5.02
C ASN A 8 -13.50 -19.15 -6.17
N ARG A 9 -13.63 -18.43 -7.27
CA ARG A 9 -12.71 -18.52 -8.40
C ARG A 9 -11.74 -17.34 -8.30
N LEU A 10 -10.47 -17.65 -8.24
CA LEU A 10 -9.39 -16.63 -8.29
C LEU A 10 -9.37 -15.89 -9.64
N LEU A 11 -9.94 -16.51 -10.69
CA LEU A 11 -10.12 -15.91 -12.02
C LEU A 11 -11.60 -15.81 -12.34
N THR A 12 -12.09 -14.61 -12.59
CA THR A 12 -13.48 -14.32 -12.96
C THR A 12 -13.51 -13.60 -14.30
N ARG A 13 -14.24 -14.17 -15.27
CA ARG A 13 -14.46 -13.55 -16.58
C ARG A 13 -15.72 -12.69 -16.56
N ALA A 14 -15.62 -11.43 -16.98
CA ALA A 14 -16.78 -10.57 -17.11
C ALA A 14 -17.63 -10.98 -18.31
N SER A 15 -18.98 -10.97 -18.16
CA SER A 15 -19.91 -11.43 -19.19
C SER A 15 -20.22 -10.36 -20.24
N ASN A 16 -20.02 -9.09 -19.93
CA ASN A 16 -20.46 -7.94 -20.71
C ASN A 16 -19.30 -7.06 -21.25
N VAL A 17 -18.08 -7.38 -20.89
CA VAL A 17 -16.87 -6.70 -21.34
C VAL A 17 -15.75 -7.73 -21.48
N ASN A 18 -14.82 -7.50 -22.38
CA ASN A 18 -13.66 -8.38 -22.55
C ASN A 18 -12.61 -8.10 -21.46
N VAL A 19 -12.95 -8.46 -20.22
CA VAL A 19 -12.08 -8.26 -19.04
C VAL A 19 -12.14 -9.51 -18.18
N ASP A 20 -11.00 -10.05 -17.86
CA ASP A 20 -10.81 -11.10 -16.85
C ASP A 20 -10.28 -10.45 -15.56
N ILE A 21 -10.83 -10.83 -14.40
CA ILE A 21 -10.42 -10.33 -13.08
C ILE A 21 -9.72 -11.45 -12.35
N LEU A 22 -8.43 -11.24 -12.07
CA LEU A 22 -7.61 -12.14 -11.29
C LEU A 22 -7.50 -11.63 -9.85
N GLN A 23 -7.90 -12.48 -8.89
CA GLN A 23 -7.78 -12.19 -7.46
C GLN A 23 -6.52 -12.87 -6.92
N VAL A 24 -5.55 -12.07 -6.52
CA VAL A 24 -4.25 -12.51 -6.01
C VAL A 24 -3.90 -11.76 -4.72
N ARG A 25 -2.79 -12.12 -4.09
CA ARG A 25 -2.24 -11.33 -2.99
C ARG A 25 -1.77 -9.98 -3.52
N ASP A 26 -1.96 -8.96 -2.72
CA ASP A 26 -1.54 -7.59 -3.06
C ASP A 26 -0.04 -7.48 -3.33
N ASP A 27 0.78 -8.25 -2.60
CA ASP A 27 2.24 -8.33 -2.80
C ASP A 27 2.64 -8.81 -4.22
N ASP A 28 1.81 -9.62 -4.86
CA ASP A 28 2.10 -10.20 -6.17
C ASP A 28 1.71 -9.27 -7.33
N ILE A 29 0.80 -8.32 -7.09
CA ILE A 29 0.20 -7.48 -8.15
C ILE A 29 1.24 -6.70 -8.95
N PRO A 30 2.20 -5.96 -8.35
CA PRO A 30 3.18 -5.21 -9.13
C PRO A 30 4.04 -6.10 -10.03
N SER A 31 4.43 -7.28 -9.54
CA SER A 31 5.22 -8.24 -10.32
C SER A 31 4.43 -8.82 -11.49
N LEU A 32 3.15 -9.18 -11.28
CA LEU A 32 2.28 -9.69 -12.35
C LEU A 32 2.07 -8.65 -13.45
N VAL A 33 1.90 -7.38 -13.09
CA VAL A 33 1.76 -6.27 -14.04
C VAL A 33 3.10 -6.00 -14.75
N SER A 34 4.22 -5.96 -14.02
CA SER A 34 5.55 -5.76 -14.59
C SER A 34 5.92 -6.84 -15.62
N ASN A 35 5.53 -8.09 -15.35
CA ASN A 35 5.77 -9.22 -16.25
C ASN A 35 4.70 -9.38 -17.34
N LYS A 36 3.78 -8.42 -17.48
CA LYS A 36 2.70 -8.43 -18.49
C LYS A 36 1.78 -9.65 -18.39
N VAL A 37 1.64 -10.26 -17.20
CA VAL A 37 0.67 -11.31 -16.91
C VAL A 37 -0.72 -10.70 -16.71
N ALA A 38 -0.76 -9.47 -16.17
CA ALA A 38 -1.94 -8.64 -16.11
C ALA A 38 -1.65 -7.26 -16.74
N ASP A 39 -2.61 -6.71 -17.46
CA ASP A 39 -2.48 -5.40 -18.11
C ASP A 39 -2.59 -4.26 -17.10
N LEU A 40 -3.44 -4.46 -16.08
CA LEU A 40 -3.72 -3.52 -15.00
C LEU A 40 -3.67 -4.20 -13.64
N GLY A 41 -3.30 -3.44 -12.60
CA GLY A 41 -3.38 -3.87 -11.22
C GLY A 41 -4.00 -2.81 -10.33
N ILE A 42 -4.72 -3.25 -9.29
CA ILE A 42 -5.20 -2.37 -8.21
C ILE A 42 -4.46 -2.77 -6.95
N VAL A 43 -3.69 -1.85 -6.38
CA VAL A 43 -2.81 -2.12 -5.24
C VAL A 43 -2.74 -0.89 -4.33
N GLY A 44 -2.38 -1.07 -3.07
CA GLY A 44 -2.09 0.05 -2.17
C GLY A 44 -0.82 0.78 -2.59
N LYS A 45 -0.86 2.13 -2.63
CA LYS A 45 0.30 2.94 -2.98
C LYS A 45 1.51 2.67 -2.07
N ASN A 46 1.27 2.43 -0.78
CA ASN A 46 2.32 2.05 0.17
C ASN A 46 3.10 0.80 -0.26
N LEU A 47 2.39 -0.22 -0.75
CA LEU A 47 3.00 -1.46 -1.21
C LEU A 47 3.75 -1.28 -2.52
N LEU A 48 3.14 -0.57 -3.47
CA LEU A 48 3.78 -0.21 -4.73
C LEU A 48 5.10 0.52 -4.50
N ASP A 49 5.07 1.58 -3.69
CA ASP A 49 6.24 2.42 -3.41
C ASP A 49 7.32 1.62 -2.65
N GLU A 50 6.93 0.74 -1.71
CA GLU A 50 7.85 -0.17 -1.00
C GLU A 50 8.59 -1.09 -1.97
N GLN A 51 7.87 -1.71 -2.91
CA GLN A 51 8.47 -2.61 -3.88
C GLN A 51 9.35 -1.86 -4.89
N LEU A 52 8.91 -0.71 -5.40
CA LEU A 52 9.71 0.13 -6.30
C LEU A 52 10.98 0.68 -5.62
N ALA A 53 10.93 0.92 -4.31
CA ALA A 53 12.12 1.32 -3.56
C ALA A 53 13.11 0.16 -3.41
N GLY A 54 12.63 -1.07 -3.26
CA GLY A 54 13.44 -2.28 -3.07
C GLY A 54 13.92 -2.93 -4.36
N ASP A 55 13.12 -2.89 -5.43
CA ASP A 55 13.41 -3.54 -6.70
C ASP A 55 13.30 -2.55 -7.87
N LYS A 56 14.46 -2.23 -8.46
CA LYS A 56 14.57 -1.32 -9.61
C LYS A 56 14.25 -1.98 -10.95
N SER A 57 14.06 -3.30 -10.98
CA SER A 57 13.69 -4.04 -12.19
C SER A 57 12.18 -4.00 -12.47
N LEU A 58 11.36 -3.64 -11.49
CA LEU A 58 9.92 -3.50 -11.66
C LEU A 58 9.59 -2.38 -12.66
N SER A 59 8.94 -2.76 -13.76
CA SER A 59 8.54 -1.86 -14.84
C SER A 59 7.05 -1.54 -14.76
N VAL A 60 6.65 -0.82 -13.71
CA VAL A 60 5.27 -0.42 -13.47
C VAL A 60 5.16 1.07 -13.19
N LYS A 61 4.03 1.66 -13.55
CA LYS A 61 3.69 3.05 -13.29
C LYS A 61 2.29 3.18 -12.69
N GLU A 62 2.14 4.14 -11.81
CA GLU A 62 0.85 4.59 -11.30
C GLU A 62 0.09 5.35 -12.41
N ILE A 63 -1.17 4.97 -12.64
CA ILE A 63 -2.04 5.59 -13.66
C ILE A 63 -2.99 6.59 -13.01
N ILE A 64 -3.62 6.21 -11.88
CA ILE A 64 -4.65 7.00 -11.24
C ILE A 64 -4.85 6.57 -9.78
N ASN A 65 -5.09 7.53 -8.91
CA ASN A 65 -5.56 7.32 -7.55
C ASN A 65 -7.06 6.98 -7.56
N LEU A 66 -7.45 5.92 -6.83
CA LEU A 66 -8.82 5.40 -6.86
C LEU A 66 -9.73 5.99 -5.77
N GLY A 67 -9.18 6.77 -4.83
CA GLY A 67 -9.92 7.50 -3.81
C GLY A 67 -10.51 6.65 -2.69
N PHE A 68 -10.12 5.36 -2.57
CA PHE A 68 -10.55 4.47 -1.49
C PHE A 68 -9.37 3.77 -0.79
N SER A 69 -9.64 3.03 0.30
CA SER A 69 -8.61 2.40 1.15
C SER A 69 -7.56 3.39 1.66
N LYS A 70 -7.99 4.60 1.99
CA LYS A 70 -7.09 5.66 2.48
C LYS A 70 -6.52 5.29 3.83
N CYS A 71 -5.20 5.36 3.96
CA CYS A 71 -4.45 5.13 5.19
C CYS A 71 -3.19 6.01 5.22
N LYS A 72 -2.43 5.88 6.30
CA LYS A 72 -1.14 6.56 6.47
C LYS A 72 -0.11 5.55 6.94
N LEU A 73 1.10 5.64 6.43
CA LEU A 73 2.25 4.95 7.02
C LEU A 73 2.85 5.89 8.06
N CYS A 74 2.80 5.50 9.33
CA CYS A 74 3.19 6.35 10.46
C CYS A 74 4.23 5.65 11.33
N PHE A 75 5.15 6.45 11.87
CA PHE A 75 5.93 6.03 13.03
C PHE A 75 5.05 6.06 14.28
N ALA A 76 5.24 5.06 15.14
CA ALA A 76 4.57 5.03 16.44
C ALA A 76 5.52 4.46 17.50
N LYS A 77 5.25 4.79 18.78
CA LYS A 77 6.01 4.32 19.94
C LYS A 77 5.06 3.97 21.08
N PRO A 78 5.52 3.24 22.12
CA PRO A 78 4.75 3.09 23.36
C PRO A 78 4.39 4.44 23.97
N LYS A 79 3.17 4.57 24.49
CA LYS A 79 2.67 5.83 25.09
C LYS A 79 3.51 6.28 26.31
N ASP A 80 4.07 5.33 27.05
CA ASP A 80 4.94 5.56 28.21
C ASP A 80 6.41 5.81 27.84
N SER A 81 6.77 5.67 26.57
CA SER A 81 8.14 5.94 26.11
C SER A 81 8.45 7.44 26.14
N THR A 82 9.53 7.80 26.81
CA THR A 82 10.08 9.17 26.88
C THR A 82 10.92 9.54 25.66
N THR A 83 11.12 8.62 24.71
CA THR A 83 11.95 8.83 23.53
C THR A 83 11.26 9.82 22.57
N GLU A 84 11.93 10.93 22.20
CA GLU A 84 11.40 11.96 21.31
C GLU A 84 12.01 11.94 19.91
N SER A 85 13.06 11.14 19.70
CA SER A 85 13.81 11.11 18.43
C SER A 85 14.00 9.70 17.93
N LEU A 86 13.97 9.53 16.62
CA LEU A 86 14.30 8.28 15.94
C LEU A 86 15.80 7.98 15.90
N ASN A 87 16.68 8.95 16.24
CA ASN A 87 18.12 8.76 16.18
C ASN A 87 18.61 7.68 17.17
N ASN A 88 19.45 6.79 16.65
CA ASN A 88 20.04 5.65 17.38
C ASN A 88 18.97 4.70 17.96
N LYS A 89 17.84 4.56 17.26
CA LYS A 89 16.72 3.70 17.63
C LYS A 89 16.57 2.55 16.67
N ILE A 90 15.92 1.49 17.13
CA ILE A 90 15.50 0.36 16.31
C ILE A 90 14.04 0.56 15.91
N ILE A 91 13.76 0.47 14.62
CA ILE A 91 12.43 0.66 14.03
C ILE A 91 11.99 -0.65 13.37
N ALA A 92 10.89 -1.24 13.83
CA ALA A 92 10.30 -2.40 13.19
C ALA A 92 9.27 -1.97 12.14
N SER A 93 9.29 -2.58 10.95
CA SER A 93 8.34 -2.25 9.89
C SER A 93 8.17 -3.38 8.89
N SER A 94 6.97 -3.47 8.29
CA SER A 94 6.73 -4.26 7.08
C SER A 94 7.15 -3.52 5.79
N TYR A 95 7.56 -2.24 5.93
CA TYR A 95 7.94 -1.33 4.84
C TYR A 95 9.38 -0.81 5.01
N PRO A 96 10.40 -1.71 5.10
CA PRO A 96 11.77 -1.30 5.45
C PRO A 96 12.41 -0.39 4.39
N ASN A 97 12.07 -0.54 3.11
CA ASN A 97 12.65 0.27 2.04
C ASN A 97 12.19 1.73 2.14
N LEU A 98 10.89 1.95 2.35
CA LEU A 98 10.33 3.29 2.57
C LEU A 98 10.87 3.94 3.83
N VAL A 99 10.98 3.19 4.93
CA VAL A 99 11.57 3.68 6.17
C VAL A 99 13.02 4.10 5.96
N ASN A 100 13.83 3.24 5.34
CA ASN A 100 15.24 3.56 5.05
C ASN A 100 15.39 4.78 4.14
N GLN A 101 14.52 4.92 3.14
CA GLN A 101 14.51 6.09 2.26
C GLN A 101 14.19 7.38 3.05
N TYR A 102 13.18 7.33 3.91
CA TYR A 102 12.83 8.44 4.81
C TYR A 102 13.96 8.83 5.74
N LEU A 103 14.58 7.86 6.42
CA LEU A 103 15.71 8.09 7.33
C LEU A 103 16.88 8.74 6.62
N LYS A 104 17.21 8.26 5.42
CA LYS A 104 18.29 8.82 4.59
C LYS A 104 18.00 10.26 4.17
N GLN A 105 16.78 10.57 3.71
CA GLN A 105 16.37 11.91 3.30
C GLN A 105 16.43 12.91 4.45
N ASN A 106 16.07 12.48 5.67
CA ASN A 106 16.05 13.32 6.86
C ASN A 106 17.37 13.28 7.66
N LYS A 107 18.40 12.56 7.17
CA LYS A 107 19.70 12.39 7.83
C LYS A 107 19.60 11.81 9.24
N ILE A 108 18.63 10.93 9.47
CA ILE A 108 18.41 10.24 10.74
C ILE A 108 19.19 8.92 10.73
N LYS A 109 19.94 8.66 11.79
CA LYS A 109 20.65 7.38 12.00
C LYS A 109 19.80 6.48 12.88
N ALA A 110 19.24 5.43 12.32
CA ALA A 110 18.45 4.44 13.02
C ALA A 110 18.58 3.08 12.31
N ASP A 111 18.34 2.00 13.03
CA ASP A 111 18.33 0.64 12.49
C ASP A 111 16.92 0.22 12.15
N VAL A 112 16.73 -0.39 10.98
CA VAL A 112 15.42 -0.87 10.52
C VAL A 112 15.41 -2.39 10.48
N ILE A 113 14.45 -3.00 11.17
CA ILE A 113 14.21 -4.43 11.13
C ILE A 113 12.92 -4.75 10.39
N LYS A 114 12.98 -5.69 9.45
CA LYS A 114 11.82 -6.15 8.72
C LYS A 114 11.03 -7.14 9.54
N ILE A 115 9.74 -6.86 9.75
CA ILE A 115 8.79 -7.73 10.43
C ILE A 115 7.56 -7.89 9.53
N ASN A 116 7.18 -9.13 9.24
CA ASN A 116 6.00 -9.43 8.44
C ASN A 116 4.82 -9.76 9.38
N GLY A 117 3.96 -8.79 9.62
CA GLY A 117 2.79 -8.91 10.52
C GLY A 117 3.13 -8.71 11.99
N SER A 118 2.12 -8.35 12.79
CA SER A 118 2.21 -8.09 14.24
C SER A 118 3.36 -7.16 14.66
N VAL A 119 3.61 -6.15 13.83
CA VAL A 119 4.68 -5.16 14.06
C VAL A 119 4.47 -4.43 15.39
N GLU A 120 3.21 -4.20 15.77
CA GLU A 120 2.78 -3.52 16.99
C GLU A 120 3.24 -4.22 18.31
N LEU A 121 3.59 -5.49 18.23
CA LEU A 121 4.09 -6.23 19.40
C LEU A 121 5.59 -6.02 19.66
N THR A 122 6.35 -5.59 18.68
CA THR A 122 7.82 -5.52 18.74
C THR A 122 8.37 -4.61 19.85
N PRO A 123 7.74 -3.47 20.21
CA PRO A 123 8.20 -2.66 21.33
C PRO A 123 8.04 -3.36 22.68
N TYR A 124 6.96 -4.14 22.86
CA TYR A 124 6.67 -4.82 24.12
C TYR A 124 7.62 -5.96 24.41
N ILE A 125 8.09 -6.65 23.37
CA ILE A 125 9.05 -7.75 23.52
C ILE A 125 10.50 -7.26 23.43
N GLY A 126 10.72 -5.94 23.41
CA GLY A 126 12.05 -5.33 23.46
C GLY A 126 12.87 -5.48 22.17
N ILE A 127 12.22 -5.74 21.02
CA ILE A 127 12.90 -5.89 19.72
C ILE A 127 13.10 -4.51 19.06
N ALA A 128 12.17 -3.58 19.27
CA ALA A 128 12.24 -2.25 18.66
C ALA A 128 11.81 -1.15 19.62
N ASP A 129 12.33 0.07 19.42
CA ASP A 129 11.90 1.28 20.14
C ASP A 129 10.66 1.92 19.49
N TYR A 130 10.59 1.83 18.16
CA TYR A 130 9.55 2.37 17.33
C TYR A 130 9.02 1.33 16.35
N ILE A 131 7.80 1.54 15.90
CA ILE A 131 7.28 0.85 14.72
C ILE A 131 7.02 1.87 13.61
N CYS A 132 7.01 1.39 12.36
CA CYS A 132 6.45 2.15 11.23
C CYS A 132 5.47 1.25 10.50
N ASP A 133 4.17 1.56 10.60
CA ASP A 133 3.11 0.71 10.08
C ASP A 133 1.91 1.51 9.59
N LEU A 134 0.99 0.84 8.88
CA LEU A 134 -0.23 1.43 8.35
C LEU A 134 -1.22 1.76 9.45
N VAL A 135 -1.70 3.00 9.40
CA VAL A 135 -2.72 3.52 10.31
C VAL A 135 -3.90 4.02 9.48
N SER A 136 -5.05 3.39 9.65
CA SER A 136 -6.32 3.82 9.05
C SER A 136 -7.11 4.68 10.03
N SER A 137 -7.62 4.08 11.11
CA SER A 137 -8.39 4.78 12.17
C SER A 137 -7.57 5.05 13.44
N GLY A 138 -6.42 4.40 13.59
CA GLY A 138 -5.62 4.44 14.82
C GLY A 138 -6.05 3.44 15.89
N ALA A 139 -7.16 2.71 15.71
CA ALA A 139 -7.68 1.77 16.70
C ALA A 139 -6.68 0.68 17.08
N THR A 140 -5.91 0.16 16.10
CA THR A 140 -4.87 -0.84 16.36
C THR A 140 -3.74 -0.30 17.25
N LEU A 141 -3.30 0.94 17.01
CA LEU A 141 -2.29 1.59 17.84
C LEU A 141 -2.81 1.78 19.26
N GLU A 142 -4.04 2.25 19.40
CA GLU A 142 -4.67 2.48 20.70
C GLU A 142 -4.84 1.18 21.49
N ALA A 143 -5.33 0.11 20.85
CA ALA A 143 -5.48 -1.23 21.44
C ALA A 143 -4.16 -1.81 21.93
N ASN A 144 -3.05 -1.43 21.30
CA ASN A 144 -1.70 -1.84 21.67
C ASN A 144 -0.93 -0.73 22.43
N ASN A 145 -1.62 0.21 23.09
CA ASN A 145 -1.01 1.28 23.89
C ASN A 145 0.14 2.03 23.18
N LEU A 146 0.04 2.18 21.86
CA LEU A 146 0.97 2.92 21.02
C LEU A 146 0.42 4.31 20.69
N VAL A 147 1.30 5.25 20.41
CA VAL A 147 0.95 6.58 19.91
C VAL A 147 1.70 6.88 18.62
N ALA A 148 0.96 7.31 17.60
CA ALA A 148 1.57 7.80 16.37
C ALA A 148 2.35 9.09 16.63
N THR A 149 3.54 9.20 16.07
CA THR A 149 4.41 10.38 16.21
C THR A 149 4.48 11.17 14.92
N GLU A 150 4.87 10.55 13.83
CA GLU A 150 5.10 11.21 12.55
C GLU A 150 4.52 10.37 11.40
N THR A 151 3.98 11.06 10.38
CA THR A 151 3.48 10.40 9.16
C THR A 151 4.58 10.38 8.11
N LEU A 152 5.01 9.18 7.71
CA LEU A 152 5.96 8.99 6.64
C LEU A 152 5.31 9.27 5.27
N MET A 153 4.12 8.69 5.01
CA MET A 153 3.37 8.93 3.79
C MET A 153 1.87 8.69 3.97
N LYS A 154 1.08 9.30 3.09
CA LYS A 154 -0.34 8.96 2.90
C LYS A 154 -0.45 7.94 1.76
N SER A 155 -1.36 7.00 1.89
CA SER A 155 -1.61 5.95 0.91
C SER A 155 -3.10 5.78 0.65
N GLU A 156 -3.40 5.34 -0.56
CA GLU A 156 -4.72 4.89 -1.00
C GLU A 156 -4.55 3.83 -2.09
N ALA A 157 -5.65 3.21 -2.52
CA ALA A 157 -5.61 2.30 -3.66
C ALA A 157 -5.28 3.06 -4.94
N VAL A 158 -4.38 2.50 -5.75
CA VAL A 158 -3.96 3.05 -7.05
C VAL A 158 -4.16 2.01 -8.15
N LEU A 159 -4.46 2.49 -9.35
CA LEU A 159 -4.42 1.70 -10.57
C LEU A 159 -3.02 1.79 -11.16
N ILE A 160 -2.43 0.63 -11.46
CA ILE A 160 -1.08 0.54 -12.05
C ILE A 160 -1.13 -0.19 -13.38
N SER A 161 -0.14 0.09 -14.24
CA SER A 161 0.12 -0.65 -15.48
C SER A 161 1.62 -0.85 -15.67
N CYS A 162 1.98 -1.74 -16.60
CA CYS A 162 3.35 -1.77 -17.14
C CYS A 162 3.68 -0.45 -17.87
N ASN A 163 4.96 -0.08 -17.92
CA ASN A 163 5.40 1.16 -18.57
C ASN A 163 5.11 1.17 -20.08
N ASP A 164 5.15 0.00 -20.74
CA ASP A 164 5.07 -0.16 -22.19
C ASP A 164 3.69 -0.69 -22.62
N VAL A 165 2.62 0.05 -22.33
CA VAL A 165 1.27 -0.30 -22.81
C VAL A 165 0.87 0.63 -23.95
N ASP A 166 0.58 0.05 -25.11
CA ASP A 166 0.06 0.74 -26.30
C ASP A 166 -1.14 -0.08 -26.86
N ASP A 167 -2.25 -0.08 -26.13
CA ASP A 167 -3.50 -0.77 -26.51
C ASP A 167 -4.70 0.15 -26.32
N THR A 168 -5.54 0.27 -27.37
CA THR A 168 -6.78 1.07 -27.35
C THR A 168 -7.80 0.59 -26.32
N ASN A 169 -7.96 -0.73 -26.13
CA ASN A 169 -8.86 -1.29 -25.12
C ASN A 169 -8.42 -0.93 -23.69
N PHE A 170 -7.10 -0.88 -23.49
CA PHE A 170 -6.51 -0.42 -22.24
C PHE A 170 -6.91 1.02 -21.92
N PHE A 171 -6.76 1.94 -22.89
CA PHE A 171 -7.12 3.35 -22.70
C PHE A 171 -8.62 3.54 -22.44
N ASP A 172 -9.49 2.77 -23.11
CA ASP A 172 -10.93 2.81 -22.87
C ASP A 172 -11.27 2.37 -21.43
N LEU A 173 -10.62 1.30 -20.94
CA LEU A 173 -10.84 0.82 -19.58
C LEU A 173 -10.36 1.85 -18.54
N VAL A 174 -9.17 2.43 -18.73
CA VAL A 174 -8.63 3.48 -17.86
C VAL A 174 -9.56 4.72 -17.84
N ASN A 175 -10.09 5.13 -19.00
CA ASN A 175 -11.03 6.25 -19.08
C ASN A 175 -12.35 5.97 -18.34
N ARG A 176 -12.84 4.72 -18.35
CA ARG A 176 -14.00 4.31 -17.54
C ARG A 176 -13.72 4.43 -16.04
N PHE A 177 -12.53 4.00 -15.56
CA PHE A 177 -12.13 4.22 -14.17
C PHE A 177 -12.11 5.70 -13.81
N LYS A 178 -11.51 6.56 -14.65
CA LYS A 178 -11.49 8.02 -14.44
C LYS A 178 -12.92 8.60 -14.38
N GLY A 179 -13.82 8.17 -15.27
CA GLY A 179 -15.21 8.59 -15.27
C GLY A 179 -15.95 8.26 -13.98
N VAL A 180 -15.75 7.05 -13.43
CA VAL A 180 -16.36 6.62 -12.17
C VAL A 180 -15.83 7.43 -10.97
N ILE A 181 -14.53 7.72 -10.93
CA ILE A 181 -13.91 8.50 -9.86
C ILE A 181 -14.44 9.94 -9.88
N ASN A 182 -14.42 10.59 -11.03
CA ASN A 182 -14.91 11.96 -11.19
C ASN A 182 -16.40 12.09 -10.83
N ALA A 183 -17.23 11.06 -11.14
CA ALA A 183 -18.63 11.03 -10.77
C ALA A 183 -18.86 10.88 -9.27
N LYS A 184 -17.93 10.28 -8.52
CA LYS A 184 -17.98 10.24 -7.05
C LYS A 184 -17.66 11.60 -6.44
N ASP A 185 -16.64 12.26 -6.93
CA ASP A 185 -16.21 13.57 -6.41
C ASP A 185 -17.28 14.66 -6.65
N SER A 186 -18.04 14.56 -7.75
CA SER A 186 -19.15 15.50 -8.06
C SER A 186 -20.42 15.30 -7.21
N LYS A 187 -20.56 14.19 -6.47
CA LYS A 187 -21.70 13.93 -5.57
C LYS A 187 -21.52 14.48 -4.15
N TYR A 188 -20.36 15.02 -3.83
CA TYR A 188 -20.01 15.55 -2.51
C TYR A 188 -19.70 17.06 -2.53
N VAL A 189 -20.08 17.75 -3.60
CA VAL A 189 -20.03 19.23 -3.71
C VAL A 189 -21.43 19.81 -3.61
#